data_d63f0fa3f6365ba43cb3c4f5dbfef893
#
_entry.id   d63f0fa3f6365ba43cb3c4f5dbfef893
#
_cell.length_a   1.000
_cell.length_b   1.000
_cell.length_c   1.000
_cell.angle_alpha   90.00
_cell.angle_beta   90.00
_cell.angle_gamma   90.00
#
_symmetry.space_group_name_H-M   'P 1'
#
loop_
_entity.id
_entity.type
_entity.pdbx_description
1 polymer ?
#
loop_
_entity_poly.entity_id
_entity_poly.type
_entity_poly.pdbx_seq_one_letter_code
_entity_poly.pdbx_strand_id
1 'polypeptide(L)' 'MAKEEAIEIDGVVVQALANTQFRVKLENGHEVLAHVAGKIRKHFIRIVPGDRVRVEVSPYDLTKGRITYRER' A
#
# COMPACT_ATOMS: atom_id res chain seq x y z
N MET A 1 -2.14 16.88 21.56
CA MET A 1 -1.21 15.98 21.01
C MET A 1 -1.39 15.76 19.52
N ALA A 2 -0.37 15.96 18.79
CA ALA A 2 -0.46 15.81 17.36
C ALA A 2 -0.57 14.33 16.97
N LYS A 3 -1.54 14.02 16.17
CA LYS A 3 -1.70 12.71 15.68
C LYS A 3 -1.07 12.60 14.32
N GLU A 4 -0.29 11.57 14.14
CA GLU A 4 0.31 11.33 12.84
C GLU A 4 -0.79 11.08 11.83
N GLU A 5 -0.78 11.82 10.76
CA GLU A 5 -1.75 11.64 9.70
C GLU A 5 -1.09 10.95 8.53
N ALA A 6 -1.58 9.77 8.22
CA ALA A 6 -1.09 9.06 7.06
C ALA A 6 -1.65 9.69 5.80
N ILE A 7 -0.85 9.72 4.76
CA ILE A 7 -1.27 10.20 3.45
C ILE A 7 -1.79 9.01 2.67
N GLU A 8 -3.03 9.10 2.21
CA GLU A 8 -3.61 8.03 1.40
C GLU A 8 -3.46 8.38 -0.07
N ILE A 9 -2.83 7.50 -0.82
CA ILE A 9 -2.59 7.71 -2.24
C ILE A 9 -2.92 6.42 -2.97
N ASP A 10 -3.61 6.54 -4.08
CA ASP A 10 -3.90 5.39 -4.93
C ASP A 10 -2.65 5.02 -5.72
N GLY A 11 -2.52 3.74 -6.00
CA GLY A 11 -1.40 3.25 -6.77
C GLY A 11 -1.71 1.92 -7.42
N VAL A 12 -0.73 1.42 -8.16
CA VAL A 12 -0.85 0.14 -8.86
C VAL A 12 0.26 -0.76 -8.38
N VAL A 13 -0.08 -1.99 -8.04
CA VAL A 13 0.91 -2.98 -7.64
C VAL A 13 1.74 -3.35 -8.86
N VAL A 14 3.06 -3.18 -8.78
CA VAL A 14 3.94 -3.49 -9.90
C VAL A 14 4.71 -4.79 -9.67
N GLN A 15 4.83 -5.22 -8.42
CA GLN A 15 5.57 -6.45 -8.12
C GLN A 15 5.13 -7.00 -6.78
N ALA A 16 4.94 -8.32 -6.73
CA ALA A 16 4.68 -9.01 -5.47
C ALA A 16 6.00 -9.51 -4.91
N LEU A 17 6.25 -9.22 -3.65
CA LEU A 17 7.47 -9.61 -2.96
C LEU A 17 7.15 -10.63 -1.89
N ALA A 18 8.17 -11.15 -1.23
CA ALA A 18 7.97 -12.11 -0.16
C ALA A 18 7.36 -11.45 1.06
N ASN A 19 6.75 -12.27 1.93
CA ASN A 19 6.25 -11.84 3.24
C ASN A 19 5.13 -10.80 3.14
N THR A 20 4.24 -10.99 2.18
CA THR A 20 3.06 -10.14 1.98
C THR A 20 3.43 -8.68 1.74
N GLN A 21 4.58 -8.45 1.13
CA GLN A 21 5.00 -7.12 0.74
C GLN A 21 4.86 -6.94 -0.76
N PHE A 22 4.61 -5.69 -1.16
CA PHE A 22 4.36 -5.38 -2.55
C PHE A 22 5.05 -4.08 -2.91
N ARG A 23 5.56 -4.02 -4.12
CA ARG A 23 6.04 -2.75 -4.64
C ARG A 23 4.89 -2.09 -5.36
N VAL A 24 4.56 -0.87 -4.97
CA VAL A 24 3.41 -0.15 -5.50
C VAL A 24 3.89 1.16 -6.08
N LYS A 25 3.48 1.43 -7.31
CA LYS A 25 3.76 2.72 -7.93
C LYS A 25 2.58 3.62 -7.68
N LEU A 26 2.80 4.70 -6.98
CA LEU A 26 1.76 5.65 -6.61
C LEU A 26 1.46 6.59 -7.76
N GLU A 27 0.29 7.23 -7.68
CA GLU A 27 -0.12 8.16 -8.72
C GLU A 27 0.81 9.34 -8.85
N ASN A 28 1.50 9.69 -7.77
CA ASN A 28 2.45 10.79 -7.81
C ASN A 28 3.79 10.41 -8.43
N GLY A 29 3.93 9.18 -8.90
CA GLY A 29 5.15 8.71 -9.54
C GLY A 29 6.14 8.04 -8.63
N HIS A 30 5.94 8.08 -7.33
CA HIS A 30 6.82 7.41 -6.38
C HIS A 30 6.49 5.94 -6.28
N GLU A 31 7.51 5.15 -6.00
CA GLU A 31 7.31 3.73 -5.67
C GLU A 31 7.55 3.56 -4.19
N VAL A 32 6.68 2.77 -3.57
CA VAL A 32 6.80 2.47 -2.15
C VAL A 32 6.78 0.96 -1.95
N LEU A 33 7.38 0.55 -0.84
CA LEU A 33 7.30 -0.82 -0.40
C LEU A 33 6.12 -0.89 0.57
N ALA A 34 5.09 -1.62 0.19
CA ALA A 34 3.86 -1.65 0.96
C ALA A 34 3.60 -3.05 1.48
N HIS A 35 3.08 -3.14 2.68
CA HIS A 35 2.59 -4.39 3.23
C HIS A 35 1.08 -4.33 3.35
N VAL A 36 0.46 -5.49 3.47
CA VAL A 36 -0.99 -5.58 3.52
C VAL A 36 -1.47 -5.31 4.93
N ALA A 37 -2.46 -4.42 5.06
CA ALA A 37 -3.05 -4.12 6.36
C ALA A 37 -3.72 -5.37 6.92
N GLY A 38 -3.74 -5.46 8.26
CA GLY A 38 -4.24 -6.64 8.92
C GLY A 38 -5.69 -6.97 8.56
N LYS A 39 -6.52 -5.95 8.40
CA LYS A 39 -7.92 -6.23 8.10
C LYS A 39 -8.12 -6.79 6.69
N ILE A 40 -7.24 -6.42 5.74
CA ILE A 40 -7.31 -7.01 4.41
C ILE A 40 -6.85 -8.46 4.46
N ARG A 41 -5.82 -8.74 5.24
CA ARG A 41 -5.33 -10.11 5.39
C ARG A 41 -6.39 -11.02 6.01
N LYS A 42 -7.18 -10.49 6.92
CA LYS A 42 -8.25 -11.25 7.55
C LYS A 42 -9.29 -11.72 6.54
N HIS A 43 -9.49 -10.96 5.49
CA HIS A 43 -10.50 -11.30 4.49
C HIS A 43 -9.90 -12.07 3.33
N PHE A 44 -8.64 -12.46 3.43
CA PHE A 44 -7.97 -13.25 2.39
C PHE A 44 -8.03 -12.61 1.02
N ILE A 45 -7.97 -11.30 0.98
CA ILE A 45 -7.98 -10.59 -0.29
C ILE A 45 -6.64 -10.81 -0.97
N ARG A 46 -6.68 -11.33 -2.18
CA ARG A 46 -5.47 -11.62 -2.92
C ARG A 46 -5.09 -10.39 -3.74
N ILE A 47 -3.85 -9.96 -3.60
CA ILE A 47 -3.34 -8.82 -4.34
C ILE A 47 -2.29 -9.33 -5.30
N VAL A 48 -2.43 -8.95 -6.57
CA VAL A 48 -1.52 -9.39 -7.63
C VAL A 48 -1.04 -8.17 -8.40
N PRO A 49 0.10 -8.29 -9.11
CA PRO A 49 0.57 -7.17 -9.93
C PRO A 49 -0.51 -6.73 -10.90
N GLY A 50 -0.64 -5.42 -11.04
CA GLY A 50 -1.68 -4.83 -11.88
C GLY A 50 -2.90 -4.37 -11.11
N ASP A 51 -3.06 -4.80 -9.87
CA ASP A 51 -4.20 -4.38 -9.06
C ASP A 51 -4.04 -2.94 -8.63
N ARG A 52 -5.17 -2.24 -8.59
CA ARG A 52 -5.18 -0.88 -8.03
C ARG A 52 -5.47 -0.98 -6.56
N VAL A 53 -4.68 -0.27 -5.79
CA VAL A 53 -4.79 -0.31 -4.33
C VAL A 53 -4.68 1.09 -3.78
N ARG A 54 -5.18 1.26 -2.56
CA ARG A 54 -4.97 2.49 -1.81
C ARG A 54 -3.93 2.21 -0.75
N VAL A 55 -2.94 3.09 -0.67
CA VAL A 55 -1.81 2.92 0.22
C VAL A 55 -1.76 4.08 1.19
N GLU A 56 -1.62 3.78 2.47
CA GLU A 56 -1.30 4.77 3.49
C GLU A 56 0.19 4.89 3.59
N VAL A 57 0.70 6.09 3.40
CA VAL A 57 2.13 6.36 3.47
C VAL A 57 2.39 7.26 4.65
N SER A 58 3.38 6.90 5.47
CA SER A 58 3.74 7.72 6.61
C SER A 58 4.40 9.01 6.12
N PRO A 59 4.04 10.17 6.66
CA PRO A 59 4.75 11.40 6.32
C PRO A 59 6.20 11.40 6.77
N TYR A 60 6.55 10.50 7.68
CA TYR A 60 7.92 10.41 8.16
C TYR A 60 8.79 9.48 7.32
N ASP A 61 8.17 8.62 6.52
CA ASP A 61 8.94 7.70 5.68
C ASP A 61 8.12 7.44 4.42
N LEU A 62 8.41 8.19 3.38
CA LEU A 62 7.64 8.12 2.14
C LEU A 62 8.03 6.93 1.28
N THR A 63 8.96 6.10 1.74
CA THR A 63 9.37 4.92 0.98
C THR A 63 8.60 3.68 1.39
N LYS A 64 7.83 3.75 2.47
CA LYS A 64 7.09 2.60 2.98
C LYS A 64 5.64 2.97 3.19
N GLY A 65 4.79 1.99 2.98
CA GLY A 65 3.37 2.22 3.15
C GLY A 65 2.63 0.96 3.52
N ARG A 66 1.32 1.10 3.65
CA ARG A 66 0.46 0.01 4.02
C ARG A 66 -0.74 0.02 3.09
N ILE A 67 -1.04 -1.12 2.49
CA ILE A 67 -2.20 -1.25 1.63
C ILE A 67 -3.43 -1.39 2.51
N THR A 68 -4.34 -0.44 2.39
CA THR A 68 -5.54 -0.40 3.21
C THR A 68 -6.79 -0.76 2.43
N TYR A 69 -6.72 -0.76 1.11
CA TYR A 69 -7.88 -1.01 0.30
C TYR A 69 -7.44 -1.48 -1.08
N ARG A 70 -8.14 -2.46 -1.61
CA ARG A 70 -7.91 -2.96 -2.96
C ARG A 70 -9.10 -2.60 -3.81
N GLU A 71 -8.85 -1.88 -4.89
CA GLU A 71 -9.90 -1.57 -5.85
C GLU A 71 -10.06 -2.71 -6.83
N ARG A 72 -11.29 -2.92 -7.23
CA ARG A 72 -11.59 -3.98 -8.19
C ARG A 72 -11.75 -3.42 -9.58
#